data_9d9b03a55e19035e9adae3e6a0c09d9f
#
_entry.id   9d9b03a55e19035e9adae3e6a0c09d9f
#
_cell.length_a   1.000
_cell.length_b   1.000
_cell.length_c   1.000
_cell.angle_alpha   90.00
_cell.angle_beta   90.00
_cell.angle_gamma   90.00
#
_symmetry.space_group_name_H-M   'P 1'
#
loop_
_entity.id
_entity.type
_entity.pdbx_description
1 polymer ?
#
loop_
_entity_poly.entity_id
_entity_poly.type
_entity_poly.pdbx_seq_one_letter_code
_entity_poly.pdbx_strand_id
1 'polypeptide(L)'
;MSDRQSHDIRGVQLTDDSYVVEQSLIRSKYKAMDKAGNVVIRGEQKMFKLKEEFPFVDANDNKVSTVKAGGIVDVAGNYILKDAQTGEDIVVLDNDYSILQDTWKIRDAKTEAKIAEINSQGALVTIARNVVPFGGWIPHKYEISDQDGRNVGNIDGQFSLKDRYEIT
;
A
#
# COMPACT_ATOMS: atom_id res chain seq x y z
N MET A 1 10.71 22.26 -17.89
CA MET A 1 9.61 21.28 -17.84
C MET A 1 10.09 20.12 -17.01
N SER A 2 9.54 19.98 -15.82
CA SER A 2 9.83 18.82 -14.98
C SER A 2 9.16 17.62 -15.63
N ASP A 3 9.96 16.68 -16.14
CA ASP A 3 9.49 15.36 -16.51
C ASP A 3 8.89 14.74 -15.23
N ARG A 4 7.59 14.82 -15.07
CA ARG A 4 6.89 13.98 -14.10
C ARG A 4 7.08 12.55 -14.60
N GLN A 5 8.00 11.82 -13.98
CA GLN A 5 8.07 10.39 -14.17
C GLN A 5 6.70 9.82 -13.82
N SER A 6 6.04 9.24 -14.80
CA SER A 6 4.76 8.60 -14.60
C SER A 6 5.01 7.27 -13.90
N HIS A 7 4.40 7.11 -12.71
CA HIS A 7 4.39 5.84 -11.97
C HIS A 7 3.12 5.05 -12.28
N ASP A 8 2.54 5.27 -13.45
CA ASP A 8 1.31 4.63 -13.87
C ASP A 8 1.54 3.13 -14.15
N ILE A 9 0.59 2.33 -13.71
CA ILE A 9 0.51 0.90 -14.02
C ILE A 9 -0.40 0.74 -15.23
N ARG A 10 0.10 0.11 -16.28
CA ARG A 10 -0.69 -0.12 -17.48
C ARG A 10 -1.93 -0.97 -17.19
N GLY A 11 -3.08 -0.50 -17.68
CA GLY A 11 -4.36 -1.15 -17.45
C GLY A 11 -5.07 -0.79 -16.15
N VAL A 12 -4.47 0.06 -15.32
CA VAL A 12 -5.11 0.63 -14.13
C VAL A 12 -5.31 2.13 -14.34
N GLN A 13 -6.56 2.58 -14.24
CA GLN A 13 -6.90 4.00 -14.30
C GLN A 13 -7.39 4.44 -12.93
N LEU A 14 -6.60 5.30 -12.28
CA LEU A 14 -6.94 5.92 -11.00
C LEU A 14 -7.32 7.37 -11.28
N THR A 15 -8.61 7.60 -11.51
CA THR A 15 -9.16 8.92 -11.89
C THR A 15 -9.88 9.64 -10.76
N ASP A 16 -10.16 8.93 -9.68
CA ASP A 16 -10.82 9.48 -8.49
C ASP A 16 -9.78 10.04 -7.50
N ASP A 17 -10.24 10.90 -6.62
CA ASP A 17 -9.46 11.47 -5.51
C ASP A 17 -9.62 10.67 -4.21
N SER A 18 -10.44 9.62 -4.21
CA SER A 18 -10.53 8.69 -3.08
C SER A 18 -10.84 7.26 -3.52
N TYR A 19 -10.33 6.31 -2.74
CA TYR A 19 -10.48 4.88 -2.96
C TYR A 19 -10.74 4.18 -1.64
N VAL A 20 -11.46 3.06 -1.71
CA VAL A 20 -11.68 2.19 -0.57
C VAL A 20 -11.00 0.85 -0.80
N VAL A 21 -10.13 0.46 0.11
CA VAL A 21 -9.49 -0.86 0.11
C VAL A 21 -10.16 -1.73 1.17
N GLU A 22 -10.67 -2.88 0.78
CA GLU A 22 -11.22 -3.89 1.69
C GLU A 22 -10.33 -5.14 1.70
N GLN A 23 -10.08 -5.65 2.90
CA GLN A 23 -9.42 -6.93 3.13
C GLN A 23 -10.44 -7.93 3.71
N SER A 24 -10.56 -9.09 3.08
CA SER A 24 -11.36 -10.20 3.62
C SER A 24 -10.57 -10.97 4.67
N LEU A 25 -11.18 -11.26 5.81
CA LEU A 25 -10.59 -12.09 6.88
C LEU A 25 -10.34 -13.53 6.43
N ILE A 26 -11.13 -14.02 5.48
CA ILE A 26 -11.00 -15.38 4.95
C ILE A 26 -10.28 -15.30 3.61
N ARG A 27 -9.10 -15.92 3.49
CA ARG A 27 -8.29 -16.03 2.26
C ARG A 27 -7.46 -14.81 1.88
N SER A 28 -7.23 -13.84 2.77
CA SER A 28 -6.37 -12.68 2.48
C SER A 28 -6.61 -12.08 1.08
N LYS A 29 -7.89 -11.82 0.78
CA LYS A 29 -8.29 -11.17 -0.47
C LYS A 29 -8.41 -9.68 -0.26
N TYR A 30 -7.86 -8.94 -1.20
CA TYR A 30 -7.87 -7.48 -1.21
C TYR A 30 -8.59 -6.98 -2.45
N LYS A 31 -9.37 -5.93 -2.32
CA LYS A 31 -9.94 -5.19 -3.44
C LYS A 31 -9.90 -3.69 -3.16
N ALA A 32 -9.55 -2.92 -4.16
CA ALA A 32 -9.69 -1.47 -4.15
C ALA A 32 -10.86 -1.08 -5.05
N MET A 33 -11.66 -0.14 -4.58
CA MET A 33 -12.86 0.36 -5.25
C MET A 33 -12.80 1.87 -5.38
N ASP A 34 -13.37 2.38 -6.46
CA ASP A 34 -13.59 3.80 -6.68
C ASP A 34 -14.74 4.35 -5.83
N LYS A 35 -15.02 5.65 -5.93
CA LYS A 35 -16.15 6.32 -5.25
C LYS A 35 -17.52 5.71 -5.59
N ALA A 36 -17.69 5.19 -6.79
CA ALA A 36 -18.93 4.57 -7.23
C ALA A 36 -19.08 3.11 -6.75
N GLY A 37 -18.05 2.56 -6.09
CA GLY A 37 -18.02 1.19 -5.62
C GLY A 37 -17.58 0.17 -6.67
N ASN A 38 -17.10 0.62 -7.83
CA ASN A 38 -16.56 -0.27 -8.84
C ASN A 38 -15.18 -0.78 -8.43
N VAL A 39 -14.94 -2.06 -8.62
CA VAL A 39 -13.62 -2.65 -8.35
C VAL A 39 -12.62 -2.17 -9.41
N VAL A 40 -11.56 -1.51 -8.95
CA VAL A 40 -10.46 -1.02 -9.81
C VAL A 40 -9.34 -2.05 -9.88
N ILE A 41 -8.99 -2.62 -8.72
CA ILE A 41 -7.92 -3.62 -8.60
C ILE A 41 -8.25 -4.61 -7.49
N ARG A 42 -7.83 -5.84 -7.64
CA ARG A 42 -7.95 -6.88 -6.62
C ARG A 42 -6.74 -7.79 -6.59
N GLY A 43 -6.48 -8.36 -5.43
CA GLY A 43 -5.39 -9.31 -5.22
C GLY A 43 -5.79 -10.40 -4.24
N GLU A 44 -5.14 -11.54 -4.33
CA GLU A 44 -5.31 -12.65 -3.41
C GLU A 44 -3.93 -13.14 -2.96
N GLN A 45 -3.68 -13.07 -1.66
CA GLN A 45 -2.50 -13.66 -1.07
C GLN A 45 -2.74 -15.16 -0.88
N LYS A 46 -2.08 -15.98 -1.65
CA LYS A 46 -2.06 -17.43 -1.42
C LYS A 46 -1.18 -17.69 -0.19
N MET A 47 -1.79 -18.24 0.86
CA MET A 47 -1.08 -18.62 2.08
C MET A 47 0.09 -19.57 1.74
N PHE A 48 1.27 -19.30 2.31
CA PHE A 48 2.42 -20.21 2.46
C PHE A 48 3.58 -20.20 1.47
N LYS A 49 3.81 -19.14 0.67
CA LYS A 49 5.10 -19.07 -0.03
C LYS A 49 5.76 -17.70 0.12
N LEU A 50 6.69 -17.61 1.04
CA LEU A 50 7.49 -16.43 1.41
C LEU A 50 8.37 -15.85 0.27
N LYS A 51 8.31 -16.41 -0.93
CA LYS A 51 9.14 -16.02 -2.08
C LYS A 51 8.35 -15.65 -3.33
N GLU A 52 7.03 -15.54 -3.24
CA GLU A 52 6.20 -15.37 -4.42
C GLU A 52 5.77 -13.93 -4.63
N GLU A 53 5.69 -13.57 -5.89
CA GLU A 53 5.07 -12.35 -6.36
C GLU A 53 3.55 -12.42 -6.11
N PHE A 54 2.98 -11.36 -5.53
CA PHE A 54 1.53 -11.22 -5.38
C PHE A 54 0.96 -10.56 -6.64
N PRO A 55 0.19 -11.29 -7.45
CA PRO A 55 -0.44 -10.70 -8.60
C PRO A 55 -1.66 -9.86 -8.21
N PHE A 56 -1.79 -8.72 -8.86
CA PHE A 56 -3.00 -7.92 -8.85
C PHE A 56 -3.64 -7.93 -10.23
N VAL A 57 -4.97 -8.02 -10.24
CA VAL A 57 -5.77 -8.06 -11.46
C VAL A 57 -6.77 -6.90 -11.47
N ASP A 58 -7.19 -6.49 -12.65
CA ASP A 58 -8.28 -5.54 -12.85
C ASP A 58 -9.67 -6.18 -12.63
N ALA A 59 -10.73 -5.44 -12.90
CA ALA A 59 -12.12 -5.93 -12.80
C ALA A 59 -12.42 -7.09 -13.76
N ASN A 60 -11.66 -7.26 -14.83
CA ASN A 60 -11.83 -8.27 -15.86
C ASN A 60 -10.88 -9.47 -15.70
N ASP A 61 -10.21 -9.61 -14.55
CA ASP A 61 -9.22 -10.64 -14.26
C ASP A 61 -7.91 -10.55 -15.07
N ASN A 62 -7.65 -9.42 -15.74
CA ASN A 62 -6.37 -9.21 -16.40
C ASN A 62 -5.31 -8.85 -15.35
N LYS A 63 -4.15 -9.52 -15.41
CA LYS A 63 -3.02 -9.21 -14.54
C LYS A 63 -2.45 -7.84 -14.90
N VAL A 64 -2.49 -6.90 -13.95
CA VAL A 64 -2.03 -5.51 -14.16
C VAL A 64 -0.73 -5.20 -13.42
N SER A 65 -0.52 -5.80 -12.26
CA SER A 65 0.71 -5.60 -11.50
C SER A 65 1.07 -6.81 -10.65
N THR A 66 2.29 -6.80 -10.13
CA THR A 66 2.75 -7.74 -9.11
C THR A 66 3.50 -6.99 -8.02
N VAL A 67 3.38 -7.47 -6.78
CA VAL A 67 4.22 -7.05 -5.67
C VAL A 67 5.14 -8.21 -5.30
N LYS A 68 6.44 -7.94 -5.28
CA LYS A 68 7.47 -8.90 -4.90
C LYS A 68 8.13 -8.44 -3.61
N ALA A 69 8.27 -9.34 -2.64
CA ALA A 69 9.10 -9.09 -1.48
C ALA A 69 10.57 -9.05 -1.91
N GLY A 70 11.32 -8.07 -1.43
CA GLY A 70 12.76 -7.92 -1.69
C GLY A 70 13.55 -9.11 -1.18
N GLY A 71 14.74 -9.30 -1.76
CA GLY A 71 15.56 -10.50 -1.56
C GLY A 71 16.04 -10.67 -0.12
N ILE A 72 16.53 -11.88 0.15
CA ILE A 72 16.92 -12.46 1.45
C ILE A 72 17.99 -11.65 2.21
N VAL A 73 18.62 -10.65 1.60
CA VAL A 73 19.76 -9.92 2.15
C VAL A 73 19.37 -8.62 2.85
N ASP A 74 18.20 -8.05 2.54
CA ASP A 74 17.72 -6.85 3.20
C ASP A 74 16.80 -7.20 4.37
N VAL A 75 17.28 -6.94 5.55
CA VAL A 75 16.57 -7.12 6.84
C VAL A 75 15.36 -6.18 6.97
N ALA A 76 15.28 -5.13 6.17
CA ALA A 76 14.14 -4.25 6.05
C ALA A 76 13.27 -4.73 4.87
N GLY A 77 12.08 -5.24 5.16
CA GLY A 77 11.17 -5.82 4.16
C GLY A 77 10.79 -4.85 3.04
N ASN A 78 11.60 -4.82 2.00
CA ASN A 78 11.33 -4.02 0.81
C ASN A 78 10.33 -4.76 -0.08
N TYR A 79 9.35 -4.04 -0.57
CA TYR A 79 8.38 -4.55 -1.53
C TYR A 79 8.53 -3.78 -2.85
N ILE A 80 8.60 -4.51 -3.94
CA ILE A 80 8.74 -3.93 -5.27
C ILE A 80 7.42 -4.10 -6.02
N LEU A 81 6.81 -2.99 -6.42
CA LEU A 81 5.65 -2.97 -7.29
C LEU A 81 6.11 -2.95 -8.74
N LYS A 82 5.65 -3.92 -9.51
CA LYS A 82 6.04 -4.15 -10.89
C LYS A 82 4.82 -4.06 -11.81
N ASP A 83 4.96 -3.43 -12.95
CA ASP A 83 3.96 -3.46 -14.03
C ASP A 83 3.96 -4.85 -14.67
N ALA A 84 2.78 -5.48 -14.77
CA ALA A 84 2.69 -6.84 -15.29
C ALA A 84 2.78 -6.92 -16.82
N GLN A 85 2.50 -5.83 -17.53
CA GLN A 85 2.54 -5.79 -18.99
C GLN A 85 3.95 -5.52 -19.50
N THR A 86 4.69 -4.62 -18.85
CA THR A 86 6.05 -4.26 -19.24
C THR A 86 7.12 -5.05 -18.52
N GLY A 87 6.81 -5.57 -17.32
CA GLY A 87 7.77 -6.21 -16.43
C GLY A 87 8.69 -5.20 -15.73
N GLU A 88 8.45 -3.90 -15.86
CA GLU A 88 9.25 -2.86 -15.22
C GLU A 88 8.92 -2.72 -13.73
N ASP A 89 9.95 -2.50 -12.93
CA ASP A 89 9.80 -2.08 -11.54
C ASP A 89 9.40 -0.61 -11.51
N ILE A 90 8.28 -0.32 -10.85
CA ILE A 90 7.69 1.04 -10.82
C ILE A 90 8.08 1.77 -9.53
N VAL A 91 7.78 1.18 -8.39
CA VAL A 91 8.11 1.75 -7.07
C VAL A 91 8.60 0.70 -6.12
N VAL A 92 9.41 1.14 -5.16
CA VAL A 92 9.87 0.34 -4.01
C VAL A 92 9.25 0.92 -2.75
N LEU A 93 8.67 0.04 -1.93
CA LEU A 93 8.16 0.37 -0.61
C LEU A 93 9.15 -0.16 0.42
N ASP A 94 9.74 0.74 1.19
CA ASP A 94 10.61 0.41 2.31
C ASP A 94 9.84 0.60 3.61
N ASN A 95 9.84 -0.39 4.47
CA ASN A 95 9.29 -0.24 5.81
C ASN A 95 10.40 0.09 6.81
N ASP A 96 10.25 1.20 7.47
CA ASP A 96 11.16 1.65 8.53
C ASP A 96 10.47 1.44 9.89
N TYR A 97 10.76 0.28 10.51
CA TYR A 97 10.19 -0.05 11.81
C TYR A 97 10.88 0.76 12.91
N SER A 98 10.15 1.70 13.48
CA SER A 98 10.52 2.28 14.76
C SER A 98 9.56 1.84 15.87
N ILE A 99 10.02 1.86 17.11
CA ILE A 99 9.19 1.51 18.29
C ILE A 99 8.01 2.49 18.42
N LEU A 100 8.14 3.69 17.88
CA LEU A 100 7.20 4.79 18.08
C LEU A 100 6.31 5.05 16.86
N GLN A 101 6.70 4.63 15.66
CA GLN A 101 6.00 5.00 14.44
C GLN A 101 6.28 4.00 13.32
N ASP A 102 5.21 3.55 12.66
CA ASP A 102 5.32 2.81 11.40
C ASP A 102 5.45 3.80 10.26
N THR A 103 6.56 3.74 9.57
CA THR A 103 6.84 4.61 8.42
C THR A 103 7.12 3.76 7.19
N TRP A 104 6.41 4.05 6.11
CA TRP A 104 6.65 3.45 4.80
C TRP A 104 7.15 4.51 3.84
N LYS A 105 8.32 4.31 3.27
CA LYS A 105 8.88 5.17 2.23
C LYS A 105 8.58 4.57 0.86
N ILE A 106 8.07 5.40 -0.04
CA ILE A 106 7.82 5.05 -1.42
C ILE A 106 8.89 5.72 -2.27
N ARG A 107 9.68 4.91 -2.99
CA ARG A 107 10.75 5.38 -3.86
C ARG A 107 10.48 4.99 -5.30
N ASP A 108 10.94 5.82 -6.22
CA ASP A 108 11.03 5.46 -7.63
C ASP A 108 11.99 4.29 -7.82
N ALA A 109 11.60 3.25 -8.55
CA ALA A 109 12.41 2.05 -8.67
C ALA A 109 13.66 2.24 -9.55
N LYS A 110 13.69 3.26 -10.41
CA LYS A 110 14.80 3.52 -11.34
C LYS A 110 15.80 4.53 -10.77
N THR A 111 15.28 5.60 -10.17
CA THR A 111 16.11 6.72 -9.66
C THR A 111 16.40 6.62 -8.18
N GLU A 112 15.72 5.73 -7.46
CA GLU A 112 15.75 5.59 -6.01
C GLU A 112 15.30 6.84 -5.24
N ALA A 113 14.83 7.87 -5.93
CA ALA A 113 14.34 9.09 -5.32
C ALA A 113 13.08 8.83 -4.50
N LYS A 114 13.00 9.41 -3.30
CA LYS A 114 11.78 9.36 -2.48
C LYS A 114 10.66 10.11 -3.20
N ILE A 115 9.53 9.45 -3.40
CA ILE A 115 8.31 10.01 -4.00
C ILE A 115 7.37 10.48 -2.90
N ALA A 116 7.14 9.60 -1.91
CA ALA A 116 6.19 9.83 -0.84
C ALA A 116 6.58 9.04 0.42
N GLU A 117 5.91 9.35 1.51
CA GLU A 117 6.05 8.69 2.79
C GLU A 117 4.68 8.50 3.42
N ILE A 118 4.43 7.33 4.00
CA ILE A 118 3.20 7.02 4.73
C ILE A 118 3.59 6.85 6.19
N ASN A 119 3.05 7.70 7.05
CA ASN A 119 3.33 7.70 8.48
C ASN A 119 2.07 7.39 9.29
N SER A 120 2.19 6.55 10.31
CA SER A 120 1.11 6.39 11.28
C SER A 120 0.91 7.71 12.03
N GLN A 121 -0.35 8.16 12.12
CA GLN A 121 -0.67 9.39 12.85
C GLN A 121 -0.53 9.16 14.36
N GLY A 122 0.50 9.79 14.94
CA GLY A 122 0.72 9.91 16.37
C GLY A 122 1.41 8.72 17.03
N ALA A 123 2.61 8.95 17.56
CA ALA A 123 3.36 8.00 18.38
C ALA A 123 2.54 7.45 19.56
N LEU A 124 1.68 8.27 20.15
CA LEU A 124 0.79 7.87 21.25
C LEU A 124 -0.23 6.80 20.84
N VAL A 125 -0.71 6.85 19.60
CA VAL A 125 -1.65 5.85 19.05
C VAL A 125 -0.96 4.51 18.87
N THR A 126 0.27 4.49 18.39
CA THR A 126 1.07 3.27 18.24
C THR A 126 1.39 2.63 19.58
N ILE A 127 1.77 3.44 20.60
CA ILE A 127 2.02 2.95 21.95
C ILE A 127 0.74 2.38 22.56
N ALA A 128 -0.39 3.09 22.45
CA ALA A 128 -1.67 2.63 22.98
C ALA A 128 -2.10 1.29 22.36
N ARG A 129 -1.88 1.08 21.07
CA ARG A 129 -2.18 -0.21 20.40
C ARG A 129 -1.40 -1.38 21.00
N ASN A 130 -0.15 -1.16 21.36
CA ASN A 130 0.71 -2.21 21.89
C ASN A 130 0.50 -2.50 23.38
N VAL A 131 -0.08 -1.57 24.12
CA VAL A 131 -0.24 -1.67 25.59
C VAL A 131 -1.66 -2.05 26.02
N VAL A 132 -2.66 -1.70 25.21
CA VAL A 132 -4.08 -2.00 25.56
C VAL A 132 -4.43 -3.42 25.09
N PRO A 133 -4.94 -4.29 26.00
CA PRO A 133 -5.47 -5.61 25.63
C PRO A 133 -6.72 -5.44 24.77
N PHE A 134 -6.80 -5.40 23.59
CA PHE A 134 -7.80 -5.05 22.59
C PHE A 134 -7.35 -3.86 21.69
N GLY A 135 -6.04 -3.59 21.62
CA GLY A 135 -5.49 -2.51 20.79
C GLY A 135 -5.85 -2.55 19.29
N GLY A 136 -6.39 -3.67 18.80
CA GLY A 136 -6.97 -3.81 17.47
C GLY A 136 -8.22 -2.95 17.20
N TRP A 137 -8.80 -2.33 18.23
CA TRP A 137 -9.95 -1.44 18.10
C TRP A 137 -9.59 0.02 17.84
N ILE A 138 -8.29 0.36 17.90
CA ILE A 138 -7.85 1.73 17.63
C ILE A 138 -7.76 1.89 16.11
N PRO A 139 -8.50 2.83 15.51
CA PRO A 139 -8.44 3.08 14.07
C PRO A 139 -7.01 3.34 13.61
N HIS A 140 -6.56 2.66 12.58
CA HIS A 140 -5.28 2.95 11.95
C HIS A 140 -5.44 4.18 11.08
N LYS A 141 -4.79 5.25 11.46
CA LYS A 141 -4.75 6.50 10.69
C LYS A 141 -3.33 6.73 10.22
N TYR A 142 -3.20 6.99 8.93
CA TYR A 142 -1.92 7.32 8.33
C TYR A 142 -2.05 8.61 7.52
N GLU A 143 -0.97 9.34 7.48
CA GLU A 143 -0.80 10.51 6.65
C GLU A 143 0.16 10.16 5.51
N ILE A 144 -0.18 10.60 4.29
CA ILE A 144 0.68 10.48 3.13
C ILE A 144 1.30 11.85 2.87
N SER A 145 2.61 11.93 2.89
CA SER A 145 3.35 13.15 2.56
C SER A 145 4.18 12.95 1.29
N ASP A 146 4.34 14.03 0.52
CA ASP A 146 5.20 14.06 -0.65
C ASP A 146 6.70 14.15 -0.26
N GLN A 147 7.57 14.25 -1.27
CA GLN A 147 9.01 14.39 -1.07
C GLN A 147 9.40 15.64 -0.27
N ASP A 148 8.57 16.68 -0.28
CA ASP A 148 8.80 17.95 0.42
C ASP A 148 8.15 17.95 1.83
N GLY A 149 7.53 16.84 2.24
CA GLY A 149 6.88 16.69 3.54
C GLY A 149 5.49 17.32 3.62
N ARG A 150 4.89 17.70 2.47
CA ARG A 150 3.51 18.23 2.45
C ARG A 150 2.52 17.08 2.46
N ASN A 151 1.47 17.20 3.27
CA ASN A 151 0.37 16.23 3.24
C ASN A 151 -0.30 16.24 1.86
N VAL A 152 -0.38 15.09 1.25
CA VAL A 152 -1.01 14.87 -0.06
C VAL A 152 -2.13 13.83 -0.01
N GLY A 153 -2.37 13.23 1.17
CA GLY A 153 -3.46 12.28 1.34
C GLY A 153 -3.47 11.65 2.73
N ASN A 154 -4.54 10.92 3.02
CA ASN A 154 -4.73 10.22 4.28
C ASN A 154 -5.26 8.81 4.05
N ILE A 155 -4.98 7.91 4.99
CA ILE A 155 -5.54 6.57 5.03
C ILE A 155 -6.24 6.41 6.37
N ASP A 156 -7.56 6.20 6.34
CA ASP A 156 -8.38 5.95 7.51
C ASP A 156 -8.83 4.49 7.53
N GLY A 157 -8.31 3.72 8.49
CA GLY A 157 -8.67 2.32 8.70
C GLY A 157 -9.87 2.19 9.64
N GLN A 158 -10.87 1.42 9.22
CA GLN A 158 -12.03 1.06 10.04
C GLN A 158 -12.02 -0.44 10.27
N PHE A 159 -12.04 -0.84 11.54
CA PHE A 159 -12.17 -2.24 11.92
C PHE A 159 -13.64 -2.65 11.93
N SER A 160 -13.93 -3.68 11.18
CA SER A 160 -15.19 -4.40 11.20
C SER A 160 -14.90 -5.88 10.96
N LEU A 161 -15.92 -6.69 10.67
CA LEU A 161 -15.75 -8.07 10.18
C LEU A 161 -14.93 -8.15 8.87
N LYS A 162 -14.66 -7.01 8.25
CA LYS A 162 -13.72 -6.83 7.12
C LYS A 162 -12.91 -5.58 7.43
N ASP A 163 -11.61 -5.66 7.35
CA ASP A 163 -10.78 -4.49 7.44
C ASP A 163 -11.03 -3.60 6.22
N ARG A 164 -11.34 -2.35 6.47
CA ARG A 164 -11.63 -1.35 5.44
C ARG A 164 -10.75 -0.13 5.65
N TYR A 165 -10.11 0.30 4.58
CA TYR A 165 -9.26 1.49 4.55
C TYR A 165 -9.79 2.45 3.50
N GLU A 166 -10.03 3.71 3.91
CA GLU A 166 -10.38 4.80 3.00
C GLU A 166 -9.13 5.64 2.75
N ILE A 167 -8.79 5.83 1.47
CA ILE A 167 -7.66 6.62 1.01
C ILE A 167 -8.22 7.89 0.38
N THR A 168 -7.83 9.06 0.88
CA THR A 168 -8.31 10.38 0.41
C THR A 168 -7.15 11.34 0.15
#